data_0d90af5d5321f920d24f82fc7327b2eb
#
_entry.id   0d90af5d5321f920d24f82fc7327b2eb
#
_cell.length_a   1.000
_cell.length_b   1.000
_cell.length_c   1.000
_cell.angle_alpha   90.00
_cell.angle_beta   90.00
_cell.angle_gamma   90.00
#
_symmetry.space_group_name_H-M   'P 1'
#
loop_
_entity.id
_entity.type
_entity.pdbx_description
1 polymer ?
#
loop_
_entity_poly.entity_id
_entity_poly.type
_entity_poly.pdbx_seq_one_letter_code
_entity_poly.pdbx_strand_id
1 'polypeptide(L)'
;MRILFFGSSWFVIAFLLHVGIWRVRTPEQPYKVLFALVLFFAATSFFFWLHIPADSLLRHYIPKTKIEMLQSEILFLSLSISYMFVYQGLKTKSPSLSIVMMVHKAGKEGVSKLAIDHNIGNNNLIKPRVKFLV
;
A
#
# COMPACT_ATOMS: atom_id res chain seq x y z
N MET A 1 -19.36 8.16 14.56
CA MET A 1 -19.67 8.06 13.13
C MET A 1 -18.84 8.99 12.24
N ARG A 2 -18.72 10.32 12.55
CA ARG A 2 -17.96 11.29 11.71
C ARG A 2 -16.50 10.93 11.52
N ILE A 3 -15.81 10.53 12.58
CA ILE A 3 -14.39 10.14 12.56
C ILE A 3 -14.15 8.99 11.59
N LEU A 4 -14.96 7.93 11.70
CA LEU A 4 -14.88 6.78 10.81
C LEU A 4 -15.18 7.15 9.36
N PHE A 5 -16.24 7.92 9.15
CA PHE A 5 -16.63 8.33 7.80
C PHE A 5 -15.55 9.18 7.14
N PHE A 6 -15.05 10.21 7.83
CA PHE A 6 -14.05 11.12 7.29
C PHE A 6 -12.72 10.41 7.01
N GLY A 7 -12.15 9.71 7.99
CA GLY A 7 -10.88 9.00 7.82
C GLY A 7 -10.94 7.91 6.76
N SER A 8 -12.03 7.11 6.73
CA SER A 8 -12.20 6.06 5.71
C SER A 8 -12.44 6.62 4.31
N SER A 9 -13.18 7.74 4.17
CA SER A 9 -13.41 8.36 2.86
C SER A 9 -12.10 8.84 2.23
N TRP A 10 -11.25 9.51 3.00
CA TRP A 10 -9.92 9.94 2.53
C TRP A 10 -9.04 8.76 2.15
N PHE A 11 -9.08 7.68 2.93
CA PHE A 11 -8.36 6.45 2.58
C PHE A 11 -8.86 5.83 1.27
N VAL A 12 -10.18 5.74 1.07
CA VAL A 12 -10.76 5.20 -0.17
C VAL A 12 -10.37 6.05 -1.38
N ILE A 13 -10.41 7.39 -1.26
CA ILE A 13 -9.99 8.29 -2.35
C ILE A 13 -8.51 8.08 -2.67
N ALA A 14 -7.64 8.05 -1.65
CA ALA A 14 -6.21 7.79 -1.83
C ALA A 14 -5.95 6.41 -2.48
N PHE A 15 -6.67 5.39 -2.05
CA PHE A 15 -6.60 4.04 -2.60
C PHE A 15 -7.02 4.00 -4.07
N LEU A 16 -8.15 4.60 -4.43
CA LEU A 16 -8.63 4.65 -5.82
C LEU A 16 -7.65 5.41 -6.72
N LEU A 17 -7.10 6.52 -6.24
CA LEU A 17 -6.07 7.26 -6.97
C LEU A 17 -4.80 6.42 -7.17
N HIS A 18 -4.35 5.72 -6.12
CA HIS A 18 -3.22 4.81 -6.22
C HIS A 18 -3.46 3.74 -7.30
N VAL A 19 -4.60 3.05 -7.26
CA VAL A 19 -4.96 2.03 -8.28
C VAL A 19 -5.00 2.66 -9.68
N GLY A 20 -5.56 3.85 -9.83
CA GLY A 20 -5.62 4.57 -11.10
C GLY A 20 -4.24 4.90 -11.65
N ILE A 21 -3.33 5.43 -10.83
CA ILE A 21 -1.95 5.75 -11.22
C ILE A 21 -1.23 4.47 -11.68
N TRP A 22 -1.36 3.37 -10.91
CA TRP A 22 -0.68 2.10 -11.24
C TRP A 22 -1.24 1.42 -12.49
N ARG A 23 -2.49 1.68 -12.83
CA ARG A 23 -3.07 1.17 -14.09
C ARG A 23 -2.48 1.88 -15.31
N VAL A 24 -2.12 3.16 -15.19
CA VAL A 24 -1.56 3.96 -16.28
C VAL A 24 -0.05 3.78 -16.38
N ARG A 25 0.64 3.85 -15.26
CA ARG A 25 2.10 3.73 -15.21
C ARG A 25 2.55 3.17 -13.86
N THR A 26 3.29 2.07 -13.89
CA THR A 26 3.94 1.53 -12.69
C THR A 26 5.22 2.33 -12.41
N PRO A 27 5.32 3.05 -11.28
CA PRO A 27 6.52 3.82 -10.95
C PRO A 27 7.72 2.90 -10.68
N GLU A 28 8.93 3.38 -10.99
CA GLU A 28 10.18 2.65 -10.70
C GLU A 28 10.38 2.40 -9.20
N GLN A 29 9.98 3.36 -8.37
CA GLN A 29 10.07 3.28 -6.91
C GLN A 29 8.69 3.37 -6.26
N PRO A 30 7.89 2.29 -6.34
CA PRO A 30 6.48 2.31 -5.98
C PRO A 30 6.23 2.66 -4.50
N TYR A 31 7.11 2.26 -3.58
CA TYR A 31 6.99 2.56 -2.16
C TYR A 31 7.14 4.05 -1.85
N LYS A 32 8.04 4.76 -2.54
CA LYS A 32 8.23 6.21 -2.36
C LYS A 32 7.02 6.99 -2.87
N VAL A 33 6.49 6.58 -4.01
CA VAL A 33 5.29 7.21 -4.58
C VAL A 33 4.09 6.97 -3.69
N LEU A 34 3.93 5.76 -3.17
CA LEU A 34 2.84 5.42 -2.26
C LEU A 34 2.94 6.22 -0.94
N PHE A 35 4.15 6.32 -0.36
CA PHE A 35 4.39 7.11 0.84
C PHE A 35 4.12 8.61 0.60
N ALA A 36 4.61 9.17 -0.51
CA ALA A 36 4.35 10.56 -0.88
C ALA A 36 2.84 10.83 -1.07
N LEU A 37 2.11 9.87 -1.66
CA LEU A 37 0.67 9.95 -1.83
C LEU A 37 -0.06 9.97 -0.49
N VAL A 38 0.32 9.12 0.47
CA VAL A 38 -0.26 9.12 1.82
C VAL A 38 -0.01 10.46 2.51
N LEU A 39 1.22 11.00 2.47
CA LEU A 39 1.53 12.31 3.05
C LEU A 39 0.75 13.44 2.39
N PHE A 40 0.62 13.41 1.07
CA PHE A 40 -0.17 14.40 0.32
C PHE A 40 -1.64 14.39 0.77
N PHE A 41 -2.25 13.21 0.90
CA PHE A 41 -3.64 13.11 1.34
C PHE A 41 -3.82 13.50 2.81
N ALA A 42 -2.88 13.19 3.70
CA ALA A 42 -2.92 13.64 5.09
C ALA A 42 -2.88 15.18 5.18
N ALA A 43 -1.97 15.82 4.42
CA ALA A 43 -1.90 17.28 4.38
C ALA A 43 -3.17 17.90 3.77
N THR A 44 -3.70 17.30 2.70
CA THR A 44 -4.90 17.79 2.00
C THR A 44 -6.15 17.65 2.86
N SER A 45 -6.32 16.55 3.60
CA SER A 45 -7.46 16.34 4.51
C SER A 45 -7.46 17.35 5.65
N PHE A 46 -6.28 17.64 6.21
CA PHE A 46 -6.11 18.66 7.24
C PHE A 46 -6.42 20.06 6.70
N PHE A 47 -5.89 20.42 5.53
CA PHE A 47 -6.16 21.69 4.87
C PHE A 47 -7.65 21.84 4.54
N PHE A 48 -8.28 20.81 4.01
CA PHE A 48 -9.71 20.78 3.72
C PHE A 48 -10.55 21.04 4.97
N TRP A 49 -10.20 20.39 6.10
CA TRP A 49 -10.88 20.59 7.37
C TRP A 49 -10.81 22.04 7.88
N LEU A 50 -9.67 22.72 7.68
CA LEU A 50 -9.48 24.11 8.10
C LEU A 50 -10.32 25.10 7.29
N HIS A 51 -10.56 24.83 6.00
CA HIS A 51 -11.15 25.78 5.07
C HIS A 51 -12.63 25.51 4.76
N ILE A 52 -13.22 24.46 5.33
CA ILE A 52 -14.61 24.15 5.05
C ILE A 52 -15.56 25.14 5.73
N PRO A 53 -16.50 25.77 4.99
CA PRO A 53 -17.46 26.68 5.57
C PRO A 53 -18.35 26.02 6.63
N ALA A 54 -18.71 26.79 7.67
CA ALA A 54 -19.58 26.30 8.76
C ALA A 54 -20.96 25.87 8.26
N ASP A 55 -21.47 26.50 7.21
CA ASP A 55 -22.82 26.29 6.66
C ASP A 55 -22.86 25.21 5.57
N SER A 56 -21.76 24.51 5.32
CA SER A 56 -21.69 23.45 4.32
C SER A 56 -22.52 22.24 4.74
N LEU A 57 -23.30 21.66 3.79
CA LEU A 57 -24.00 20.38 3.97
C LEU A 57 -23.06 19.25 4.40
N LEU A 58 -21.80 19.31 3.98
CA LEU A 58 -20.76 18.35 4.35
C LEU A 58 -20.36 18.44 5.82
N ARG A 59 -20.65 19.54 6.50
CA ARG A 59 -20.30 19.77 7.91
C ARG A 59 -20.87 18.70 8.87
N HIS A 60 -21.94 18.04 8.45
CA HIS A 60 -22.52 16.93 9.23
C HIS A 60 -21.59 15.71 9.30
N TYR A 61 -20.79 15.47 8.26
CA TYR A 61 -19.90 14.30 8.11
C TYR A 61 -18.45 14.59 8.48
N ILE A 62 -18.10 15.85 8.73
CA ILE A 62 -16.74 16.30 9.01
C ILE A 62 -16.53 16.44 10.52
N PRO A 63 -15.31 16.15 11.03
CA PRO A 63 -14.93 16.37 12.41
C PRO A 63 -15.21 17.81 12.86
N LYS A 64 -15.83 17.98 14.02
CA LYS A 64 -16.15 19.32 14.57
C LYS A 64 -15.06 19.86 15.46
N THR A 65 -14.35 18.98 16.15
CA THR A 65 -13.32 19.34 17.12
C THR A 65 -11.93 18.94 16.59
N LYS A 66 -10.89 19.58 17.12
CA LYS A 66 -9.49 19.22 16.83
C LYS A 66 -9.18 17.78 17.22
N ILE A 67 -9.80 17.28 18.29
CA ILE A 67 -9.62 15.90 18.76
C ILE A 67 -10.23 14.92 17.78
N GLU A 68 -11.46 15.17 17.29
CA GLU A 68 -12.09 14.34 16.28
C GLU A 68 -11.28 14.31 14.97
N MET A 69 -10.71 15.47 14.59
CA MET A 69 -9.83 15.54 13.41
C MET A 69 -8.57 14.71 13.60
N LEU A 70 -7.90 14.84 14.75
CA LEU A 70 -6.72 14.03 15.07
C LEU A 70 -7.03 12.53 15.04
N GLN A 71 -8.16 12.10 15.59
CA GLN A 71 -8.60 10.71 15.57
C GLN A 71 -8.87 10.21 14.13
N SER A 72 -9.45 11.06 13.29
CA SER A 72 -9.68 10.76 11.87
C SER A 72 -8.36 10.59 11.10
N GLU A 73 -7.35 11.43 11.38
CA GLU A 73 -6.03 11.33 10.79
C GLU A 73 -5.28 10.07 11.25
N ILE A 74 -5.36 9.74 12.53
CA ILE A 74 -4.79 8.49 13.05
C ILE A 74 -5.43 7.28 12.37
N LEU A 75 -6.74 7.28 12.17
CA LEU A 75 -7.45 6.22 11.46
C LEU A 75 -6.97 6.13 9.98
N PHE A 76 -6.92 7.26 9.27
CA PHE A 76 -6.44 7.32 7.89
C PHE A 76 -5.02 6.78 7.76
N LEU A 77 -4.09 7.24 8.63
CA LEU A 77 -2.70 6.80 8.63
C LEU A 77 -2.57 5.31 8.96
N SER A 78 -3.34 4.81 9.94
CA SER A 78 -3.33 3.39 10.30
C SER A 78 -3.77 2.49 9.16
N LEU A 79 -4.85 2.86 8.45
CA LEU A 79 -5.32 2.15 7.26
C LEU A 79 -4.28 2.20 6.13
N SER A 80 -3.67 3.38 5.91
CA SER A 80 -2.66 3.59 4.87
C SER A 80 -1.39 2.77 5.14
N ILE A 81 -0.91 2.76 6.37
CA ILE A 81 0.27 1.97 6.78
C ILE A 81 -0.04 0.47 6.63
N SER A 82 -1.19 0.00 7.10
CA SER A 82 -1.62 -1.39 6.95
C SER A 82 -1.66 -1.79 5.48
N TYR A 83 -2.22 -0.92 4.63
CA TYR A 83 -2.25 -1.13 3.18
C TYR A 83 -0.84 -1.21 2.57
N MET A 84 0.08 -0.33 2.98
CA MET A 84 1.47 -0.36 2.51
C MET A 84 2.17 -1.68 2.85
N PHE A 85 1.97 -2.21 4.05
CA PHE A 85 2.52 -3.51 4.44
C PHE A 85 1.97 -4.66 3.58
N VAL A 86 0.66 -4.71 3.37
CA VAL A 86 0.02 -5.72 2.50
C VAL A 86 0.55 -5.60 1.07
N TYR A 87 0.62 -4.37 0.55
CA TYR A 87 1.13 -4.12 -0.80
C TYR A 87 2.57 -4.60 -0.99
N GLN A 88 3.46 -4.33 -0.02
CA GLN A 88 4.84 -4.82 -0.06
C GLN A 88 4.90 -6.36 0.03
N GLY A 89 4.08 -6.96 0.89
CA GLY A 89 4.00 -8.41 1.03
C GLY A 89 3.59 -9.11 -0.28
N LEU A 90 2.63 -8.53 -1.00
CA LEU A 90 2.19 -9.06 -2.30
C LEU A 90 3.23 -8.89 -3.41
N LYS A 91 4.04 -7.83 -3.35
CA LYS A 91 5.06 -7.54 -4.36
C LYS A 91 6.32 -8.40 -4.21
N THR A 92 6.63 -8.84 -3.01
CA THR A 92 7.77 -9.75 -2.79
C THR A 92 7.42 -11.12 -3.37
N LYS A 93 8.14 -11.51 -4.45
CA LYS A 93 8.00 -12.85 -5.02
C LYS A 93 8.24 -13.88 -3.91
N SER A 94 7.20 -14.62 -3.53
CA SER A 94 7.38 -15.70 -2.57
C SER A 94 8.23 -16.81 -3.23
N PRO A 95 9.22 -17.37 -2.50
CA PRO A 95 10.01 -18.49 -3.03
C PRO A 95 9.12 -19.65 -3.48
N SER A 96 8.08 -19.96 -2.71
CA SER A 96 7.11 -21.00 -3.01
C SER A 96 6.38 -20.76 -4.33
N LEU A 97 5.91 -19.53 -4.58
CA LEU A 97 5.25 -19.18 -5.84
C LEU A 97 6.22 -19.29 -7.02
N SER A 98 7.47 -18.90 -6.83
CA SER A 98 8.50 -19.03 -7.88
C SER A 98 8.77 -20.49 -8.22
N ILE A 99 8.81 -21.40 -7.25
CA ILE A 99 8.94 -22.83 -7.46
C ILE A 99 7.73 -23.38 -8.23
N VAL A 100 6.52 -23.06 -7.79
CA VAL A 100 5.28 -23.50 -8.44
C VAL A 100 5.25 -23.04 -9.91
N MET A 101 5.63 -21.78 -10.17
CA MET A 101 5.69 -21.27 -11.55
C MET A 101 6.77 -21.98 -12.40
N MET A 102 7.92 -22.32 -11.81
CA MET A 102 8.97 -23.10 -12.51
C MET A 102 8.46 -24.51 -12.87
N VAL A 103 7.86 -25.19 -11.92
CA VAL A 103 7.29 -26.53 -12.15
C VAL A 103 6.18 -26.48 -13.19
N HIS A 104 5.30 -25.48 -13.11
CA HIS A 104 4.24 -25.31 -14.10
C HIS A 104 4.76 -25.06 -15.52
N LYS A 105 5.82 -24.25 -15.66
CA LYS A 105 6.45 -23.98 -16.96
C LYS A 105 7.16 -25.21 -17.55
N ALA A 106 7.75 -26.05 -16.71
CA ALA A 106 8.44 -27.27 -17.16
C ALA A 106 7.47 -28.38 -17.61
N GLY A 107 6.20 -28.27 -17.23
CA GLY A 107 5.17 -29.22 -17.65
C GLY A 107 5.50 -30.65 -17.26
N LYS A 108 5.35 -31.59 -18.23
CA LYS A 108 5.57 -33.03 -17.99
C LYS A 108 7.04 -33.42 -17.81
N GLU A 109 7.99 -32.60 -18.24
CA GLU A 109 9.43 -32.89 -18.12
C GLU A 109 9.93 -32.66 -16.68
N GLY A 110 9.17 -31.91 -15.86
CA GLY A 110 9.54 -31.59 -14.50
C GLY A 110 10.71 -30.60 -14.38
N VAL A 111 11.11 -30.28 -13.17
CA VAL A 111 12.26 -29.41 -12.88
C VAL A 111 13.25 -30.16 -12.03
N SER A 112 14.53 -30.16 -12.42
CA SER A 112 15.57 -30.79 -11.62
C SER A 112 15.79 -30.03 -10.31
N LYS A 113 16.14 -30.76 -9.24
CA LYS A 113 16.46 -30.15 -7.92
C LYS A 113 17.57 -29.10 -8.07
N LEU A 114 18.58 -29.35 -8.88
CA LEU A 114 19.68 -28.41 -9.13
C LEU A 114 19.19 -27.11 -9.76
N ALA A 115 18.23 -27.16 -10.69
CA ALA A 115 17.65 -25.94 -11.29
C ALA A 115 16.82 -25.13 -10.25
N ILE A 116 16.14 -25.81 -9.33
CA ILE A 116 15.42 -25.18 -8.24
C ILE A 116 16.41 -24.51 -7.29
N ASP A 117 17.43 -25.24 -6.83
CA ASP A 117 18.46 -24.73 -5.89
C ASP A 117 19.24 -23.55 -6.49
N HIS A 118 19.59 -23.62 -7.77
CA HIS A 118 20.28 -22.54 -8.49
C HIS A 118 19.41 -21.28 -8.58
N ASN A 119 18.13 -21.41 -8.91
CA ASN A 119 17.22 -20.26 -9.02
C ASN A 119 16.85 -19.66 -7.64
N ILE A 120 16.75 -20.47 -6.60
CA ILE A 120 16.45 -19.99 -5.24
C ILE A 120 17.72 -19.41 -4.60
N GLY A 121 18.87 -20.09 -4.73
CA GLY A 121 20.13 -19.70 -4.10
C GLY A 121 20.86 -18.55 -4.79
N ASN A 122 20.89 -18.53 -6.12
CA ASN A 122 21.70 -17.57 -6.88
C ASN A 122 20.97 -16.30 -7.29
N ASN A 123 19.66 -16.29 -7.38
CA ASN A 123 18.92 -15.15 -7.91
C ASN A 123 17.82 -14.64 -6.96
N ASN A 124 18.02 -13.44 -6.46
CA ASN A 124 16.97 -12.44 -6.17
C ASN A 124 15.92 -12.80 -5.11
N LEU A 125 15.88 -14.00 -4.55
CA LEU A 125 14.88 -14.36 -3.54
C LEU A 125 15.44 -14.37 -2.12
N ILE A 126 16.69 -14.83 -1.94
CA ILE A 126 17.33 -14.93 -0.63
C ILE A 126 18.32 -13.79 -0.39
N LYS A 127 19.17 -13.46 -1.38
CA LYS A 127 20.19 -12.38 -1.25
C LYS A 127 19.62 -11.02 -0.81
N PRO A 128 18.50 -10.51 -1.37
CA PRO A 128 17.94 -9.24 -0.88
C PRO A 128 17.45 -9.34 0.57
N ARG A 129 16.94 -10.51 1.00
CA ARG A 129 16.43 -10.67 2.36
C ARG A 129 17.53 -10.76 3.39
N VAL A 130 18.64 -11.43 3.07
CA VAL A 130 19.82 -11.53 3.94
C VAL A 130 20.50 -10.17 4.07
N LYS A 131 20.54 -9.38 2.99
CA LYS A 131 21.13 -8.02 3.00
C LYS A 131 20.40 -7.04 3.91
N PHE A 132 19.14 -7.30 4.26
CA PHE A 132 18.38 -6.48 5.22
C PHE A 132 18.53 -6.94 6.67
N LEU A 133 19.16 -8.11 6.91
CA LEU A 133 19.37 -8.69 8.25
C LEU A 133 20.81 -8.51 8.76
N VAL A 134 21.71 -8.00 7.94
CA VAL A 134 23.11 -7.65 8.25
C VAL A 134 23.30 -6.16 8.05
#